data_973f57f105cf6a87d12fcee7c68700e7
#
_entry.id   973f57f105cf6a87d12fcee7c68700e7
#
_cell.length_a   1.000
_cell.length_b   1.000
_cell.length_c   1.000
_cell.angle_alpha   90.00
_cell.angle_beta   90.00
_cell.angle_gamma   90.00
#
_symmetry.space_group_name_H-M   'P 1'
#
loop_
_entity.id
_entity.type
_entity.pdbx_description
1 polymer ?
#
loop_
_entity_poly.entity_id
_entity_poly.type
_entity_poly.pdbx_seq_one_letter_code
_entity_poly.pdbx_strand_id
1 'polypeptide(L)'
;MPIHLRVSPGDIAERVVIVGDPERARQLSGLLVGARLVNENRGLMTYTGRYNGIDITVATHGIGAPSAAIVIEELISMGARLIVRLGTTGA
;
A
#
# COMPACT_ATOMS: atom_id res chain seq x y z
N MET A 1 8.06 -1.85 -15.29
CA MET A 1 8.45 -2.48 -14.03
C MET A 1 8.53 -1.43 -12.93
N PRO A 2 7.93 -1.66 -11.75
CA PRO A 2 8.00 -0.68 -10.68
C PRO A 2 9.44 -0.43 -10.22
N ILE A 3 9.75 0.82 -9.95
CA ILE A 3 11.07 1.23 -9.49
C ILE A 3 11.08 1.41 -7.98
N HIS A 4 10.00 1.93 -7.41
CA HIS A 4 9.91 2.24 -5.98
C HIS A 4 9.38 1.07 -5.17
N LEU A 5 8.48 0.29 -5.72
CA LEU A 5 7.94 -0.90 -5.08
C LEU A 5 8.56 -2.14 -5.71
N ARG A 6 9.24 -2.94 -4.91
CA ARG A 6 9.85 -4.18 -5.36
C ARG A 6 8.92 -5.34 -5.03
N VAL A 7 7.85 -5.43 -5.79
CA VAL A 7 6.83 -6.45 -5.60
C VAL A 7 6.54 -7.14 -6.92
N SER A 8 5.99 -8.34 -6.85
CA SER A 8 5.54 -9.08 -8.03
C SER A 8 4.05 -8.87 -8.22
N PRO A 9 3.55 -9.00 -9.47
CA PRO A 9 2.10 -9.03 -9.68
C PRO A 9 1.48 -10.13 -8.84
N GLY A 10 0.53 -10.01 -8.13
CA GLY A 10 -0.01 -11.00 -7.20
C GLY A 10 0.33 -10.71 -5.75
N ASP A 11 1.35 -9.90 -5.50
CA ASP A 11 1.61 -9.41 -4.16
C ASP A 11 0.67 -8.27 -3.79
N ILE A 12 0.11 -7.59 -4.78
CA ILE A 12 -0.76 -6.43 -4.58
C ILE A 12 -2.21 -6.85 -4.86
N ALA A 13 -3.09 -6.59 -3.91
CA ALA A 13 -4.51 -6.86 -4.07
C ALA A 13 -5.14 -5.84 -5.02
N GLU A 14 -6.35 -6.16 -5.52
CA GLU A 14 -7.08 -5.22 -6.35
C GLU A 14 -7.57 -4.01 -5.55
N ARG A 15 -7.78 -4.19 -4.25
CA ARG A 15 -8.19 -3.12 -3.34
C ARG A 15 -7.02 -2.68 -2.50
N VAL A 16 -6.68 -1.42 -2.59
CA VAL A 16 -5.50 -0.86 -1.93
C VAL A 16 -5.90 0.37 -1.11
N VAL A 17 -5.37 0.43 0.10
CA VAL A 17 -5.44 1.62 0.95
C VAL A 17 -4.05 2.21 0.99
N ILE A 18 -3.91 3.48 0.69
CA ILE A 18 -2.61 4.16 0.76
C ILE A 18 -2.59 5.18 1.89
N VAL A 19 -1.44 5.27 2.54
CA VAL A 19 -1.20 6.19 3.66
C VAL A 19 0.16 6.86 3.49
N GLY A 20 0.34 8.02 4.11
CA GLY A 20 1.59 8.76 4.00
C GLY A 20 2.68 8.27 4.94
N ASP A 21 2.32 7.64 6.03
CA ASP A 21 3.24 7.28 7.12
C ASP A 21 3.42 5.76 7.19
N PRO A 22 4.67 5.25 7.13
CA PRO A 22 4.93 3.81 7.27
C PRO A 22 4.39 3.23 8.57
N GLU A 23 4.43 3.97 9.66
CA GLU A 23 3.91 3.52 10.95
C GLU A 23 2.41 3.32 10.90
N ARG A 24 1.68 4.20 10.18
CA ARG A 24 0.26 4.04 9.99
C ARG A 24 -0.03 2.78 9.15
N ALA A 25 0.78 2.54 8.13
CA ALA A 25 0.63 1.33 7.32
C ALA A 25 0.80 0.08 8.19
N ARG A 26 1.79 0.08 9.07
CA ARG A 26 2.01 -1.04 9.98
C ARG A 26 0.82 -1.24 10.92
N GLN A 27 0.28 -0.16 11.46
CA GLN A 27 -0.88 -0.24 12.35
C GLN A 27 -2.09 -0.82 11.63
N LEU A 28 -2.35 -0.36 10.41
CA LEU A 28 -3.49 -0.85 9.63
C LEU A 28 -3.31 -2.31 9.22
N SER A 29 -2.07 -2.73 8.95
CA SER A 29 -1.81 -4.12 8.61
C SER A 29 -2.19 -5.06 9.75
N GLY A 30 -2.16 -4.58 10.99
CA GLY A 30 -2.58 -5.36 12.15
C GLY A 30 -4.05 -5.73 12.15
N LEU A 31 -4.86 -5.06 11.33
CA LEU A 31 -6.28 -5.36 11.18
C LEU A 31 -6.53 -6.45 10.12
N LEU A 32 -5.51 -6.80 9.37
CA LEU A 32 -5.64 -7.79 8.30
C LEU A 32 -5.28 -9.18 8.80
N VAL A 33 -5.99 -10.17 8.32
CA VAL A 33 -5.69 -11.57 8.62
C VAL A 33 -4.57 -12.03 7.69
N GLY A 34 -3.53 -12.62 8.26
CA GLY A 34 -2.42 -13.14 7.47
C GLY A 34 -1.62 -12.06 6.75
N ALA A 35 -1.57 -10.86 7.33
CA ALA A 35 -0.83 -9.75 6.73
C ALA A 35 0.65 -10.11 6.59
N ARG A 36 1.22 -9.80 5.44
CA ARG A 36 2.64 -9.99 5.17
C ARG A 36 3.23 -8.73 4.56
N LEU A 37 4.48 -8.46 4.91
CA LEU A 37 5.21 -7.34 4.34
C LEU A 37 5.66 -7.74 2.93
N VAL A 38 5.17 -7.04 1.92
CA VAL A 38 5.49 -7.34 0.53
C VAL A 38 6.49 -6.36 -0.07
N ASN A 39 6.69 -5.21 0.56
CA ASN A 39 7.70 -4.25 0.14
C ASN A 39 8.17 -3.41 1.31
N GLU A 40 9.48 -3.18 1.40
CA GLU A 40 10.08 -2.22 2.33
C GLU A 40 11.09 -1.32 1.61
N ASN A 41 11.20 -1.46 0.30
CA ASN A 41 12.13 -0.69 -0.50
C ASN A 41 11.86 0.81 -0.36
N ARG A 42 12.90 1.58 -0.10
CA ARG A 42 12.83 3.04 0.08
C ARG A 42 11.91 3.47 1.23
N GLY A 43 11.70 2.59 2.20
CA GLY A 43 10.81 2.88 3.32
C GLY A 43 9.33 2.91 2.95
N LEU A 44 8.97 2.50 1.73
CA LEU A 44 7.58 2.47 1.28
C LEU A 44 6.95 1.15 1.72
N MET A 45 6.73 1.02 3.00
CA MET A 45 6.21 -0.20 3.62
C MET A 45 4.85 -0.56 3.04
N THR A 46 4.74 -1.78 2.52
CA THR A 46 3.52 -2.25 1.88
C THR A 46 3.19 -3.65 2.43
N TYR A 47 1.95 -3.82 2.85
CA TYR A 47 1.47 -5.07 3.44
C TYR A 47 0.26 -5.57 2.68
N THR A 48 0.15 -6.88 2.52
CA THR A 48 -1.04 -7.50 1.92
C THR A 48 -1.58 -8.55 2.87
N GLY A 49 -2.89 -8.56 3.05
CA GLY A 49 -3.58 -9.52 3.90
C GLY A 49 -5.05 -9.56 3.54
N ARG A 50 -5.88 -10.05 4.46
CA ARG A 50 -7.32 -10.17 4.23
C ARG A 50 -8.11 -9.45 5.31
N TYR A 51 -9.20 -8.86 4.89
CA TYR A 51 -10.18 -8.29 5.80
C TYR A 51 -11.57 -8.75 5.38
N ASN A 52 -12.26 -9.47 6.28
CA ASN A 52 -13.57 -10.06 5.99
C ASN A 52 -13.57 -10.92 4.70
N GLY A 53 -12.50 -11.70 4.49
CA GLY A 53 -12.38 -12.56 3.33
C GLY A 53 -12.01 -11.88 2.04
N ILE A 54 -11.72 -10.58 2.08
CA ILE A 54 -11.34 -9.80 0.90
C ILE A 54 -9.85 -9.45 1.00
N ASP A 55 -9.12 -9.67 -0.08
CA ASP A 55 -7.70 -9.31 -0.14
C ASP A 55 -7.57 -7.80 -0.17
N ILE A 56 -6.70 -7.27 0.69
CA ILE A 56 -6.44 -5.84 0.80
C ILE A 56 -4.94 -5.61 0.92
N THR A 57 -4.45 -4.60 0.22
CA THR A 57 -3.08 -4.12 0.34
C THR A 57 -3.09 -2.75 1.02
N VAL A 58 -2.23 -2.58 2.01
CA VAL A 58 -1.99 -1.28 2.64
C VAL A 58 -0.60 -0.82 2.20
N ALA A 59 -0.53 0.30 1.52
CA ALA A 59 0.71 0.81 0.96
C ALA A 59 1.04 2.19 1.50
N THR A 60 2.33 2.47 1.62
CA THR A 60 2.82 3.79 2.00
C THR A 60 3.18 4.56 0.75
N HIS A 61 2.72 5.81 0.62
CA HIS A 61 3.05 6.64 -0.53
C HIS A 61 4.15 7.67 -0.25
N GLY A 62 4.58 7.77 1.00
CA GLY A 62 5.61 8.74 1.36
C GLY A 62 5.06 10.15 1.51
N ILE A 63 5.95 11.12 1.60
CA ILE A 63 5.62 12.52 1.81
C ILE A 63 5.60 13.24 0.45
N GLY A 64 4.55 14.00 0.23
CA GLY A 64 4.44 14.85 -0.95
C GLY A 64 3.66 14.21 -2.10
N ALA A 65 3.03 15.08 -2.89
CA ALA A 65 2.19 14.65 -4.02
C ALA A 65 2.95 13.87 -5.09
N PRO A 66 4.17 14.25 -5.49
CA PRO A 66 4.90 13.49 -6.50
C PRO A 66 5.18 12.05 -6.08
N SER A 67 5.50 11.83 -4.80
CA SER A 67 5.74 10.48 -4.28
C SER A 67 4.46 9.65 -4.33
N ALA A 68 3.35 10.24 -3.93
CA ALA A 68 2.05 9.55 -3.96
C ALA A 68 1.66 9.16 -5.38
N ALA A 69 1.85 10.06 -6.35
CA ALA A 69 1.51 9.78 -7.74
C ALA A 69 2.32 8.61 -8.30
N ILE A 70 3.61 8.55 -7.99
CA ILE A 70 4.48 7.47 -8.44
C ILE A 70 4.02 6.14 -7.86
N VAL A 71 3.74 6.10 -6.56
CA VAL A 71 3.31 4.87 -5.90
C VAL A 71 1.97 4.40 -6.46
N ILE A 72 1.02 5.32 -6.68
CA ILE A 72 -0.28 4.97 -7.25
C ILE A 72 -0.12 4.35 -8.64
N GLU A 73 0.71 4.94 -9.49
CA GLU A 73 0.95 4.41 -10.83
C GLU A 73 1.55 3.01 -10.77
N GLU A 74 2.51 2.79 -9.88
CA GLU A 74 3.12 1.48 -9.73
C GLU A 74 2.11 0.45 -9.22
N LEU A 75 1.26 0.82 -8.27
CA LEU A 75 0.22 -0.07 -7.77
C LEU A 75 -0.77 -0.46 -8.87
N ILE A 76 -1.17 0.50 -9.69
CA ILE A 76 -2.07 0.22 -10.81
C ILE A 76 -1.41 -0.75 -11.80
N SER A 77 -0.13 -0.56 -12.08
CA SER A 77 0.60 -1.46 -12.98
C SER A 77 0.71 -2.88 -12.42
N MET A 78 0.57 -3.04 -11.11
CA MET A 78 0.63 -4.33 -10.43
C MET A 78 -0.75 -4.96 -10.21
N GLY A 79 -1.81 -4.35 -10.71
CA GLY A 79 -3.14 -4.92 -10.66
C GLY A 79 -4.13 -4.24 -9.73
N ALA A 80 -3.75 -3.16 -9.06
CA ALA A 80 -4.67 -2.41 -8.22
C ALA A 80 -5.80 -1.80 -9.08
N ARG A 81 -7.03 -1.93 -8.62
CA ARG A 81 -8.21 -1.40 -9.30
C ARG A 81 -8.93 -0.33 -8.52
N LEU A 82 -8.90 -0.44 -7.19
CA LEU A 82 -9.52 0.53 -6.31
C LEU A 82 -8.46 0.97 -5.32
N ILE A 83 -8.16 2.25 -5.30
CA ILE A 83 -7.18 2.82 -4.38
C ILE A 83 -7.88 3.88 -3.54
N VAL A 84 -7.83 3.71 -2.23
CA VAL A 84 -8.39 4.66 -1.27
C VAL A 84 -7.24 5.29 -0.50
N ARG A 85 -7.18 6.59 -0.49
CA ARG A 85 -6.18 7.31 0.29
C ARG A 85 -6.76 7.68 1.65
N LEU A 86 -6.09 7.25 2.71
CA LEU A 86 -6.43 7.66 4.05
C LEU A 86 -5.49 8.78 4.48
N GLY A 87 -6.05 9.95 4.67
CA GLY A 87 -5.32 11.07 5.23
C GLY A 87 -5.59 11.18 6.71
N THR A 88 -4.65 11.76 7.45
CA THR A 88 -4.89 12.12 8.84
C THR A 88 -5.56 13.48 8.87
N THR A 89 -6.69 13.56 9.53
CA THR A 89 -7.35 14.84 9.71
C THR A 89 -6.59 15.65 10.74
N GLY A 90 -6.56 16.93 10.54
CA GLY A 90 -5.84 17.81 11.43
C GLY A 90 -4.35 17.87 11.17
N ALA A 91 -3.92 17.13 10.21
CA ALA A 91 -2.53 17.21 9.79
C ALA A 91 -2.39 18.30 8.77
#